data_8a7a1f741a20f5ea33edbb4100572ae3
#
_entry.id   8a7a1f741a20f5ea33edbb4100572ae3
#
_cell.length_a   1.000
_cell.length_b   1.000
_cell.length_c   1.000
_cell.angle_alpha   90.00
_cell.angle_beta   90.00
_cell.angle_gamma   90.00
#
_symmetry.space_group_name_H-M   'P 1'
#
loop_
_entity.id
_entity.type
_entity.pdbx_description
1 polymer ?
#
loop_
_entity_poly.entity_id
_entity_poly.type
_entity_poly.pdbx_seq_one_letter_code
_entity_poly.pdbx_strand_id
1 'polypeptide(L)'
;MKRFKSSTKQRKNITFTATVQGNERGFAFLIPDDKDKYKGDFFVPRSRLNGAYDGDRVVAEPVRGTKDEARIIKICERGTKRVVGTFGRTGNIARLYPDKSCLPEVIIPLPLSLDANDGDKVLCEITAYPPKGLPKGKVIEILGEGGD
;
A
#
# COMPACT_ATOMS: atom_id res chain seq x y z
N MET A 1 -2.81 7.46 -41.93
CA MET A 1 -2.87 7.98 -40.93
C MET A 1 -2.76 7.21 -39.74
N LYS A 2 -2.95 6.09 -39.61
CA LYS A 2 -2.88 5.38 -38.48
C LYS A 2 -1.55 4.95 -38.06
N ARG A 3 -0.59 4.94 -38.91
CA ARG A 3 0.70 4.43 -38.60
C ARG A 3 1.43 5.12 -37.55
N PHE A 4 1.46 6.43 -37.55
CA PHE A 4 2.24 7.08 -36.57
C PHE A 4 1.61 6.92 -35.22
N LYS A 5 0.37 6.54 -35.14
CA LYS A 5 -0.26 6.32 -33.89
C LYS A 5 0.32 5.10 -33.19
N SER A 6 0.67 4.10 -33.95
CA SER A 6 1.24 2.92 -33.39
C SER A 6 2.54 3.21 -32.67
N SER A 7 3.37 4.00 -33.28
CA SER A 7 4.61 4.39 -32.64
C SER A 7 4.39 5.08 -31.34
N THR A 8 3.41 5.96 -31.30
CA THR A 8 3.11 6.68 -30.11
C THR A 8 2.67 5.74 -28.99
N LYS A 9 1.86 4.77 -29.34
CA LYS A 9 1.42 3.80 -28.37
C LYS A 9 2.56 3.02 -27.78
N GLN A 10 3.48 2.61 -28.60
CA GLN A 10 4.60 1.85 -28.13
C GLN A 10 5.44 2.60 -27.13
N ARG A 11 5.61 3.88 -27.33
CA ARG A 11 6.38 4.67 -26.40
C ARG A 11 5.68 4.79 -25.07
N LYS A 12 4.34 4.62 -25.05
CA LYS A 12 3.62 4.71 -23.80
C LYS A 12 3.73 3.46 -22.98
N ASN A 13 4.24 2.38 -23.56
CA ASN A 13 4.30 1.12 -22.87
C ASN A 13 5.61 0.87 -22.16
N ILE A 14 6.37 1.92 -21.91
CA ILE A 14 7.61 1.77 -21.18
C ILE A 14 7.26 1.69 -19.69
N THR A 15 7.33 0.50 -19.16
CA THR A 15 7.00 0.27 -17.76
C THR A 15 8.15 -0.46 -17.07
N PHE A 16 8.11 -0.50 -15.77
CA PHE A 16 9.12 -1.21 -15.00
C PHE A 16 8.49 -1.77 -13.74
N THR A 17 9.13 -2.78 -13.16
CA THR A 17 8.68 -3.36 -11.91
C THR A 17 9.50 -2.79 -10.77
N ALA A 18 8.88 -2.66 -9.62
CA ALA A 18 9.51 -2.03 -8.49
C ALA A 18 8.85 -2.43 -7.18
N THR A 19 9.52 -2.11 -6.08
CA THR A 19 8.97 -2.27 -4.74
C THR A 19 8.65 -0.90 -4.18
N VAL A 20 7.50 -0.76 -3.55
CA VAL A 20 7.04 0.50 -2.97
C VAL A 20 7.68 0.69 -1.61
N GLN A 21 8.30 1.85 -1.41
CA GLN A 21 8.79 2.27 -0.11
C GLN A 21 7.96 3.47 0.31
N GLY A 22 6.96 3.24 1.15
CA GLY A 22 6.08 4.30 1.60
C GLY A 22 6.69 5.09 2.74
N ASN A 23 6.04 6.18 3.08
CA ASN A 23 6.44 6.96 4.24
C ASN A 23 5.21 7.55 4.91
N GLU A 24 5.42 8.14 6.07
CA GLU A 24 4.32 8.65 6.87
C GLU A 24 3.64 9.88 6.29
N ARG A 25 4.25 10.54 5.30
CA ARG A 25 3.65 11.70 4.66
C ARG A 25 2.69 11.34 3.55
N GLY A 26 2.62 10.06 3.19
CA GLY A 26 1.63 9.59 2.23
C GLY A 26 2.12 9.47 0.80
N PHE A 27 3.32 9.91 0.49
CA PHE A 27 3.91 9.64 -0.82
C PHE A 27 4.82 8.41 -0.72
N ALA A 28 5.43 8.01 -1.81
CA ALA A 28 6.30 6.84 -1.79
C ALA A 28 7.45 6.99 -2.76
N PHE A 29 8.45 6.16 -2.57
CA PHE A 29 9.50 5.96 -3.57
C PHE A 29 9.37 4.56 -4.11
N LEU A 30 9.71 4.40 -5.38
CA LEU A 30 9.76 3.08 -6.01
C LEU A 30 11.19 2.70 -6.21
N ILE A 31 11.54 1.51 -5.73
CA ILE A 31 12.88 0.97 -5.88
C ILE A 31 12.82 0.02 -7.06
N PRO A 32 13.36 0.42 -8.24
CA PRO A 32 13.28 -0.42 -9.43
C PRO A 32 14.04 -1.72 -9.25
N ASP A 33 13.53 -2.78 -9.86
CA ASP A 33 14.21 -4.07 -9.82
C ASP A 33 15.47 -4.03 -10.67
N ASP A 34 15.41 -3.38 -11.83
CA ASP A 34 16.53 -3.31 -12.75
C ASP A 34 17.45 -2.16 -12.41
N LYS A 35 18.44 -2.43 -11.59
CA LYS A 35 19.39 -1.42 -11.14
C LYS A 35 20.37 -0.98 -12.22
N ASP A 36 20.50 -1.79 -13.26
CA ASP A 36 21.36 -1.42 -14.38
C ASP A 36 20.71 -0.36 -15.25
N LYS A 37 19.42 -0.50 -15.46
CA LYS A 37 18.68 0.46 -16.29
C LYS A 37 18.31 1.72 -15.51
N TYR A 38 17.90 1.56 -14.25
CA TYR A 38 17.46 2.69 -13.44
C TYR A 38 18.41 2.87 -12.27
N LYS A 39 19.11 3.99 -12.25
CA LYS A 39 20.16 4.21 -11.25
C LYS A 39 19.65 4.79 -9.94
N GLY A 40 18.44 5.31 -9.93
CA GLY A 40 17.89 5.87 -8.72
C GLY A 40 16.44 5.46 -8.55
N ASP A 41 15.87 5.89 -7.42
CA ASP A 41 14.49 5.58 -7.11
C ASP A 41 13.57 6.60 -7.77
N PHE A 42 12.32 6.20 -8.01
CA PHE A 42 11.31 7.09 -8.55
C PHE A 42 10.42 7.60 -7.43
N PHE A 43 9.99 8.85 -7.54
CA PHE A 43 9.06 9.46 -6.60
C PHE A 43 7.63 9.25 -7.11
N VAL A 44 6.73 8.87 -6.19
CA VAL A 44 5.31 8.71 -6.53
C VAL A 44 4.51 9.57 -5.55
N PRO A 45 3.86 10.63 -6.05
CA PRO A 45 3.01 11.43 -5.17
C PRO A 45 1.78 10.64 -4.76
N ARG A 46 1.18 11.07 -3.65
CA ARG A 46 0.01 10.36 -3.11
C ARG A 46 -1.07 10.10 -4.16
N SER A 47 -1.30 11.06 -5.04
CA SER A 47 -2.36 10.96 -6.04
C SER A 47 -2.12 9.90 -7.10
N ARG A 48 -0.90 9.35 -7.18
CA ARG A 48 -0.55 8.38 -8.22
C ARG A 48 -0.18 7.02 -7.67
N LEU A 49 -0.46 6.79 -6.39
CA LEU A 49 -0.16 5.51 -5.75
C LEU A 49 -1.10 4.39 -6.19
N ASN A 50 -2.28 4.75 -6.66
CA ASN A 50 -3.23 3.77 -7.20
C ASN A 50 -3.50 2.60 -6.24
N GLY A 51 -3.62 2.92 -4.95
CA GLY A 51 -3.93 1.92 -3.93
C GLY A 51 -2.76 1.11 -3.40
N ALA A 52 -1.54 1.44 -3.80
CA ALA A 52 -0.36 0.72 -3.32
C ALA A 52 0.04 1.20 -1.94
N TYR A 53 0.60 0.27 -1.15
CA TYR A 53 1.11 0.56 0.18
C TYR A 53 2.56 0.11 0.28
N ASP A 54 3.19 0.48 1.37
CA ASP A 54 4.58 0.11 1.63
C ASP A 54 4.80 -1.39 1.46
N GLY A 55 5.83 -1.76 0.77
CA GLY A 55 6.19 -3.17 0.55
C GLY A 55 5.56 -3.81 -0.66
N ASP A 56 4.60 -3.16 -1.31
CA ASP A 56 3.92 -3.76 -2.46
C ASP A 56 4.84 -3.86 -3.67
N ARG A 57 4.65 -4.91 -4.44
CA ARG A 57 5.32 -5.10 -5.72
C ARG A 57 4.42 -4.55 -6.81
N VAL A 58 4.94 -3.68 -7.65
CA VAL A 58 4.12 -2.95 -8.61
C VAL A 58 4.74 -2.89 -9.98
N VAL A 59 3.89 -2.61 -10.96
CA VAL A 59 4.32 -2.17 -12.28
C VAL A 59 4.04 -0.68 -12.34
N ALA A 60 5.02 0.08 -12.79
CA ALA A 60 4.92 1.54 -12.85
C ALA A 60 5.44 2.06 -14.17
N GLU A 61 5.15 3.32 -14.45
CA GLU A 61 5.71 3.97 -15.63
C GLU A 61 6.19 5.37 -15.26
N PRO A 62 7.28 5.83 -15.88
CA PRO A 62 7.76 7.19 -15.65
C PRO A 62 6.75 8.21 -16.15
N VAL A 63 6.65 9.32 -15.43
CA VAL A 63 5.78 10.42 -15.83
C VAL A 63 6.57 11.35 -16.75
N ARG A 64 6.04 11.59 -17.94
CA ARG A 64 6.70 12.45 -18.91
C ARG A 64 6.84 13.87 -18.38
N GLY A 65 7.94 14.48 -18.71
CA GLY A 65 8.19 15.86 -18.28
C GLY A 65 8.74 15.98 -16.89
N THR A 66 8.91 14.87 -16.19
CA THR A 66 9.50 14.88 -14.86
C THR A 66 10.82 14.14 -14.90
N LYS A 67 11.69 14.42 -13.95
CA LYS A 67 12.99 13.80 -13.91
C LYS A 67 12.94 12.41 -13.32
N ASP A 68 12.19 12.25 -12.22
CA ASP A 68 12.19 10.99 -11.50
C ASP A 68 10.83 10.63 -10.91
N GLU A 69 9.76 11.14 -11.49
CA GLU A 69 8.43 10.83 -10.99
C GLU A 69 7.84 9.65 -11.77
N ALA A 70 7.10 8.81 -11.09
CA ALA A 70 6.43 7.68 -11.71
C ALA A 70 5.00 7.57 -11.20
N ARG A 71 4.20 6.81 -11.95
CA ARG A 71 2.85 6.46 -11.51
C ARG A 71 2.73 4.95 -11.47
N ILE A 72 1.97 4.44 -10.52
CA ILE A 72 1.77 3.01 -10.40
C ILE A 72 0.62 2.58 -11.30
N ILE A 73 0.88 1.59 -12.16
CA ILE A 73 -0.09 1.07 -13.12
C ILE A 73 -0.90 -0.05 -12.48
N LYS A 74 -0.23 -0.96 -11.80
CA LYS A 74 -0.93 -2.04 -11.12
C LYS A 74 -0.09 -2.62 -10.00
N ILE A 75 -0.76 -3.26 -9.06
CA ILE A 75 -0.14 -3.93 -7.93
C ILE A 75 -0.05 -5.40 -8.27
N CYS A 76 1.18 -5.94 -8.32
CA CYS A 76 1.40 -7.33 -8.67
C CYS A 76 1.26 -8.24 -7.47
N GLU A 77 1.75 -7.78 -6.32
CA GLU A 77 1.74 -8.58 -5.10
C GLU A 77 1.73 -7.65 -3.91
N ARG A 78 0.89 -7.95 -2.94
CA ARG A 78 0.85 -7.16 -1.71
C ARG A 78 2.01 -7.56 -0.82
N GLY A 79 2.71 -6.56 -0.31
CA GLY A 79 3.87 -6.80 0.53
C GLY A 79 3.52 -7.05 1.98
N THR A 80 2.37 -6.56 2.44
CA THR A 80 2.00 -6.66 3.84
C THR A 80 0.78 -7.55 3.99
N LYS A 81 0.93 -8.61 4.79
CA LYS A 81 -0.16 -9.52 5.08
C LYS A 81 -0.56 -9.47 6.54
N ARG A 82 0.32 -9.01 7.40
CA ARG A 82 0.07 -8.90 8.84
C ARG A 82 0.49 -7.52 9.31
N VAL A 83 -0.27 -6.97 10.24
CA VAL A 83 -0.04 -5.64 10.75
C VAL A 83 -0.19 -5.65 12.25
N VAL A 84 0.76 -5.04 12.95
CA VAL A 84 0.68 -4.81 14.39
C VAL A 84 0.19 -3.39 14.61
N GLY A 85 -0.72 -3.22 15.54
CA GLY A 85 -1.20 -1.89 15.84
C GLY A 85 -2.13 -1.89 17.03
N THR A 86 -2.81 -0.77 17.21
CA THR A 86 -3.75 -0.56 18.31
C THR A 86 -5.17 -0.78 17.83
N PHE A 87 -5.90 -1.63 18.54
CA PHE A 87 -7.31 -1.89 18.24
C PHE A 87 -8.14 -0.72 18.73
N GLY A 88 -9.00 -0.19 17.88
CA GLY A 88 -9.92 0.88 18.26
C GLY A 88 -11.33 0.50 17.88
N ARG A 89 -12.28 0.78 18.77
CA ARG A 89 -13.67 0.48 18.50
C ARG A 89 -14.54 1.67 18.85
N THR A 90 -15.41 2.03 17.93
CA THR A 90 -16.39 3.08 18.13
C THR A 90 -17.72 2.51 17.67
N GLY A 91 -18.59 2.19 18.65
CA GLY A 91 -19.87 1.56 18.34
C GLY A 91 -19.68 0.19 17.70
N ASN A 92 -20.16 0.02 16.48
CA ASN A 92 -20.05 -1.24 15.77
C ASN A 92 -18.89 -1.26 14.78
N ILE A 93 -18.05 -0.23 14.80
CA ILE A 93 -16.94 -0.12 13.88
C ILE A 93 -15.65 -0.33 14.63
N ALA A 94 -14.83 -1.25 14.16
CA ALA A 94 -13.53 -1.51 14.75
C ALA A 94 -12.45 -1.40 13.68
N ARG A 95 -11.30 -0.88 14.09
CA ARG A 95 -10.15 -0.72 13.21
C ARG A 95 -8.87 -1.02 13.96
N LEU A 96 -7.87 -1.43 13.21
CA LEU A 96 -6.50 -1.46 13.69
C LEU A 96 -5.80 -0.22 13.19
N TYR A 97 -5.18 0.52 14.10
CA TYR A 97 -4.36 1.69 13.77
C TYR A 97 -2.91 1.23 13.80
N PRO A 98 -2.24 1.11 12.65
CA PRO A 98 -0.94 0.47 12.58
C PRO A 98 0.15 1.25 13.33
N ASP A 99 1.09 0.52 13.93
CA ASP A 99 2.24 1.14 14.58
C ASP A 99 3.14 1.79 13.53
N LYS A 100 3.23 1.17 12.36
CA LYS A 100 4.04 1.71 11.27
C LYS A 100 3.15 2.63 10.45
N SER A 101 3.42 3.92 10.50
CA SER A 101 2.53 4.94 9.94
C SER A 101 2.37 4.90 8.42
N CYS A 102 3.27 4.24 7.70
CA CYS A 102 3.16 4.12 6.25
C CYS A 102 2.25 2.97 5.82
N LEU A 103 1.72 2.21 6.77
CA LEU A 103 0.75 1.15 6.47
C LEU A 103 -0.68 1.68 6.66
N PRO A 104 -1.67 1.05 6.04
CA PRO A 104 -3.03 1.54 6.17
C PRO A 104 -3.68 1.09 7.46
N GLU A 105 -4.70 1.84 7.89
CA GLU A 105 -5.62 1.34 8.91
C GLU A 105 -6.33 0.13 8.32
N VAL A 106 -6.72 -0.80 9.18
CA VAL A 106 -7.39 -2.03 8.75
C VAL A 106 -8.74 -2.12 9.43
N ILE A 107 -9.78 -2.36 8.63
CA ILE A 107 -11.13 -2.51 9.17
C ILE A 107 -11.29 -3.93 9.70
N ILE A 108 -11.75 -4.05 10.95
CA ILE A 108 -11.92 -5.35 11.59
C ILE A 108 -13.41 -5.57 11.85
N PRO A 109 -14.05 -6.51 11.15
CA PRO A 109 -15.44 -6.88 11.50
C PRO A 109 -15.47 -7.40 12.93
N LEU A 110 -16.46 -6.99 13.70
CA LEU A 110 -16.50 -7.33 15.13
C LEU A 110 -16.42 -8.84 15.41
N PRO A 111 -17.07 -9.71 14.64
CA PRO A 111 -16.91 -11.15 14.87
C PRO A 111 -15.48 -11.65 14.71
N LEU A 112 -14.62 -10.87 14.05
CA LEU A 112 -13.23 -11.26 13.80
C LEU A 112 -12.26 -10.50 14.71
N SER A 113 -12.76 -9.89 15.77
CA SER A 113 -11.93 -9.07 16.65
C SER A 113 -11.25 -9.84 17.77
N LEU A 114 -11.53 -11.12 17.92
CA LEU A 114 -10.95 -11.98 18.95
C LEU A 114 -11.19 -11.38 20.36
N ASP A 115 -12.34 -10.71 20.52
CA ASP A 115 -12.72 -10.04 21.77
C ASP A 115 -11.71 -9.00 22.25
N ALA A 116 -10.99 -8.39 21.31
CA ALA A 116 -10.08 -7.31 21.66
C ALA A 116 -10.86 -6.12 22.21
N ASN A 117 -10.23 -5.41 23.14
CA ASN A 117 -10.80 -4.22 23.74
C ASN A 117 -10.15 -2.97 23.16
N ASP A 118 -10.88 -1.88 23.20
CA ASP A 118 -10.37 -0.59 22.73
C ASP A 118 -9.03 -0.30 23.41
N GLY A 119 -8.01 0.00 22.63
CA GLY A 119 -6.68 0.29 23.14
C GLY A 119 -5.72 -0.89 23.17
N ASP A 120 -6.21 -2.10 22.97
CA ASP A 120 -5.34 -3.27 22.98
C ASP A 120 -4.34 -3.23 21.82
N LYS A 121 -3.14 -3.72 22.08
CA LYS A 121 -2.15 -3.94 21.01
C LYS A 121 -2.44 -5.31 20.40
N VAL A 122 -2.65 -5.36 19.10
CA VAL A 122 -3.04 -6.61 18.43
C VAL A 122 -2.21 -6.85 17.18
N LEU A 123 -2.17 -8.12 16.80
CA LEU A 123 -1.65 -8.55 15.50
C LEU A 123 -2.85 -8.92 14.64
N CYS A 124 -2.91 -8.34 13.47
CA CYS A 124 -4.01 -8.51 12.54
C CYS A 124 -3.50 -9.16 11.25
N GLU A 125 -4.30 -10.02 10.66
CA GLU A 125 -4.02 -10.55 9.34
C GLU A 125 -4.98 -9.89 8.35
N ILE A 126 -4.44 -9.33 7.26
CA ILE A 126 -5.27 -8.72 6.24
C ILE A 126 -5.91 -9.81 5.40
N THR A 127 -7.23 -9.77 5.30
CA THR A 127 -7.97 -10.80 4.57
C THR A 127 -8.42 -10.31 3.20
N ALA A 128 -8.50 -9.01 3.01
CA ALA A 128 -8.94 -8.46 1.72
C ALA A 128 -8.40 -7.06 1.50
N TYR A 129 -8.04 -6.79 0.26
CA TYR A 129 -7.69 -5.44 -0.21
C TYR A 129 -8.75 -5.08 -1.24
N PRO A 130 -9.79 -4.35 -0.86
CA PRO A 130 -10.83 -3.99 -1.84
C PRO A 130 -10.29 -2.96 -2.83
N PRO A 131 -10.89 -2.85 -4.01
CA PRO A 131 -10.45 -1.88 -5.00
C PRO A 131 -10.48 -0.45 -4.50
N LYS A 132 -11.42 -0.16 -3.61
CA LYS A 132 -11.52 1.16 -2.99
C LYS A 132 -11.70 1.00 -1.50
N GLY A 133 -11.15 1.91 -0.75
CA GLY A 133 -11.29 1.91 0.70
C GLY A 133 -10.17 1.15 1.38
N LEU A 134 -10.31 1.05 2.68
CA LEU A 134 -9.29 0.44 3.52
C LEU A 134 -9.32 -1.08 3.44
N PRO A 135 -8.19 -1.75 3.65
CA PRO A 135 -8.18 -3.20 3.72
C PRO A 135 -8.99 -3.70 4.90
N LYS A 136 -9.38 -4.96 4.83
CA LYS A 136 -10.12 -5.62 5.90
C LYS A 136 -9.24 -6.74 6.46
N GLY A 137 -9.42 -7.01 7.73
CA GLY A 137 -8.63 -8.05 8.35
C GLY A 137 -9.30 -8.64 9.56
N LYS A 138 -8.56 -9.51 10.24
CA LYS A 138 -9.01 -10.15 11.47
C LYS A 138 -7.89 -10.12 12.49
N VAL A 139 -8.24 -10.02 13.76
CA VAL A 139 -7.27 -10.10 14.83
C VAL A 139 -6.89 -11.56 15.01
N ILE A 140 -5.60 -11.85 14.99
CA ILE A 140 -5.13 -13.21 15.19
C ILE A 140 -4.42 -13.38 16.52
N GLU A 141 -4.03 -12.28 17.17
CA GLU A 141 -3.39 -12.36 18.48
C GLU A 141 -3.50 -11.05 19.20
N ILE A 142 -3.81 -11.07 20.49
CA ILE A 142 -3.79 -9.90 21.33
C ILE A 142 -2.43 -9.89 22.01
N LEU A 143 -1.62 -8.86 21.71
CA LEU A 143 -0.24 -8.79 22.17
C LEU A 143 -0.09 -8.08 23.49
N GLY A 144 -1.04 -7.21 23.86
CA GLY A 144 -0.99 -6.49 25.12
C GLY A 144 -2.25 -5.72 25.33
N GLU A 145 -2.57 -5.48 26.61
CA GLU A 145 -3.80 -4.76 26.95
C GLU A 145 -3.57 -3.26 26.88
N GLY A 146 -4.58 -2.56 26.44
CA GLY A 146 -4.51 -1.13 26.36
C GLY A 146 -4.70 -0.48 27.72
N GLY A 147 -4.30 0.78 27.78
CA GLY A 147 -4.52 1.55 28.99
C GLY A 147 -3.49 1.36 30.08
N ASP A 148 -2.46 0.64 29.82
CA ASP A 148 -1.39 0.41 30.82
C ASP A 148 -0.35 1.53 30.88
#